data_bff2e77021ee1ad12569bb314ad77149
#
_entry.id   bff2e77021ee1ad12569bb314ad77149
#
_cell.length_a   1.000
_cell.length_b   1.000
_cell.length_c   1.000
_cell.angle_alpha   90.00
_cell.angle_beta   90.00
_cell.angle_gamma   90.00
#
_symmetry.space_group_name_H-M   'P 1'
#
loop_
_entity.id
_entity.type
_entity.pdbx_description
1 polymer ?
#
loop_
_entity_poly.entity_id
_entity_poly.type
_entity_poly.pdbx_seq_one_letter_code
_entity_poly.pdbx_strand_id
1 'polypeptide(L)'
;MTALQFLADSSANDAIREKLREFPNRVYFPNFGKGDNIFKEGIDIDRVLFTVPGTNFKIYWYGFLITIGILLAMIYGFRRMKTVGIDPDRATDSVIGGLIGAIFGARFYYIIFNTEGMKFSEFFDIRDGGLAIYGGLIGAIIVGGIIAKVRKLKLTALLDVVAPCFLIGQCIGRWGNFFNQEAFGANTKLPWGMISNTTMEYISNHYDELGGKVSALDPIHPCFLYESIWCLIGFIILHFYLKHRKFDGEVFLMYTGWYGLGRFFIEGLRTDSLYLGNIRVSQLVAGTCVLASLVLIIVFRGITKRNSDYKLFVDTELSKAQLEQYNSYNCLLYTSPSPRDRQKS
;
A
#
# COMPACT_ATOMS: atom_id res chain seq x y z
N MET A 1 25.69 -35.58 8.60
CA MET A 1 24.98 -35.78 7.32
C MET A 1 25.63 -36.97 6.65
N THR A 2 24.90 -38.05 6.36
CA THR A 2 25.48 -39.25 5.70
C THR A 2 25.61 -38.97 4.19
N ALA A 3 26.56 -39.60 3.49
CA ALA A 3 26.76 -39.45 2.06
C ALA A 3 25.49 -39.77 1.23
N LEU A 4 24.68 -40.71 1.73
CA LEU A 4 23.38 -41.03 1.15
C LEU A 4 22.34 -39.90 1.29
N GLN A 5 22.33 -39.16 2.39
CA GLN A 5 21.48 -37.96 2.55
C GLN A 5 21.93 -36.84 1.64
N PHE A 6 23.23 -36.61 1.51
CA PHE A 6 23.78 -35.60 0.59
C PHE A 6 23.42 -35.89 -0.89
N LEU A 7 23.50 -37.16 -1.32
CA LEU A 7 23.15 -37.60 -2.67
C LEU A 7 21.64 -37.50 -2.94
N ALA A 8 20.79 -37.83 -1.96
CA ALA A 8 19.35 -37.69 -2.05
C ALA A 8 18.93 -36.22 -2.12
N ASP A 9 19.55 -35.37 -1.31
CA ASP A 9 19.29 -33.93 -1.34
C ASP A 9 19.76 -33.29 -2.68
N SER A 10 20.89 -33.77 -3.23
CA SER A 10 21.39 -33.34 -4.54
C SER A 10 20.43 -33.68 -5.68
N SER A 11 19.96 -34.94 -5.75
CA SER A 11 19.03 -35.37 -6.79
C SER A 11 17.64 -34.70 -6.71
N ALA A 12 17.13 -34.48 -5.48
CA ALA A 12 15.88 -33.72 -5.27
C ALA A 12 16.03 -32.26 -5.70
N ASN A 13 17.17 -31.65 -5.40
CA ASN A 13 17.46 -30.28 -5.80
C ASN A 13 17.59 -30.12 -7.31
N ASP A 14 18.18 -31.09 -8.01
CA ASP A 14 18.27 -31.07 -9.47
C ASP A 14 16.90 -31.23 -10.13
N ALA A 15 16.04 -32.10 -9.61
CA ALA A 15 14.67 -32.26 -10.07
C ALA A 15 13.82 -30.97 -9.86
N ILE A 16 14.00 -30.28 -8.74
CA ILE A 16 13.35 -28.99 -8.48
C ILE A 16 13.84 -27.92 -9.46
N ARG A 17 15.14 -27.81 -9.71
CA ARG A 17 15.73 -26.90 -10.68
C ARG A 17 15.22 -27.12 -12.09
N GLU A 18 15.16 -28.38 -12.53
CA GLU A 18 14.66 -28.74 -13.84
C GLU A 18 13.18 -28.33 -13.98
N LYS A 19 12.34 -28.67 -12.99
CA LYS A 19 10.93 -28.29 -12.95
C LYS A 19 10.72 -26.76 -13.00
N LEU A 20 11.51 -25.98 -12.27
CA LEU A 20 11.44 -24.52 -12.25
C LEU A 20 11.84 -23.91 -13.60
N ARG A 21 12.81 -24.49 -14.29
CA ARG A 21 13.25 -24.04 -15.63
C ARG A 21 12.28 -24.44 -16.74
N GLU A 22 11.66 -25.60 -16.64
CA GLU A 22 10.63 -26.07 -17.58
C GLU A 22 9.41 -25.15 -17.58
N PHE A 23 9.01 -24.64 -16.39
CA PHE A 23 7.86 -23.77 -16.21
C PHE A 23 8.26 -22.44 -15.53
N PRO A 24 8.94 -21.53 -16.24
CA PRO A 24 9.56 -20.35 -15.62
C PRO A 24 8.59 -19.34 -15.03
N ASN A 25 7.33 -19.34 -15.49
CA ASN A 25 6.28 -18.46 -14.98
C ASN A 25 5.44 -19.08 -13.86
N ARG A 26 5.82 -20.27 -13.37
CA ARG A 26 5.01 -21.01 -12.40
C ARG A 26 5.50 -20.76 -10.98
N VAL A 27 4.55 -20.54 -10.06
CA VAL A 27 4.80 -20.44 -8.61
C VAL A 27 4.26 -21.71 -7.96
N TYR A 28 5.09 -22.34 -7.14
CA TYR A 28 4.78 -23.58 -6.43
C TYR A 28 4.68 -23.32 -4.93
N PHE A 29 3.83 -24.09 -4.26
CA PHE A 29 3.69 -24.12 -2.80
C PHE A 29 3.93 -25.56 -2.31
N PRO A 30 5.20 -26.02 -2.23
CA PRO A 30 5.50 -27.44 -2.03
C PRO A 30 4.98 -28.01 -0.72
N ASN A 31 4.87 -27.17 0.30
CA ASN A 31 4.44 -27.56 1.65
C ASN A 31 2.91 -27.51 1.85
N PHE A 32 2.14 -27.12 0.82
CA PHE A 32 0.70 -26.89 0.98
C PHE A 32 -0.11 -28.18 0.89
N GLY A 33 -0.74 -28.56 2.01
CA GLY A 33 -1.64 -29.70 2.08
C GLY A 33 -0.95 -31.08 1.97
N LYS A 34 -1.76 -32.14 2.02
CA LYS A 34 -1.34 -33.54 1.83
C LYS A 34 -1.69 -34.00 0.44
N GLY A 35 -0.83 -34.87 -0.16
CA GLY A 35 -1.04 -35.39 -1.52
C GLY A 35 -0.76 -34.37 -2.62
N ASP A 36 -1.03 -34.73 -3.88
CA ASP A 36 -0.89 -33.87 -5.03
C ASP A 36 -2.10 -32.92 -5.12
N ASN A 37 -1.83 -31.64 -5.35
CA ASN A 37 -2.84 -30.60 -5.50
C ASN A 37 -2.30 -29.47 -6.38
N ILE A 38 -3.21 -28.59 -6.87
CA ILE A 38 -2.88 -27.50 -7.77
C ILE A 38 -1.76 -26.58 -7.25
N PHE A 39 -1.64 -26.41 -5.94
CA PHE A 39 -0.61 -25.56 -5.34
C PHE A 39 0.78 -26.21 -5.41
N LYS A 40 0.86 -27.54 -5.35
CA LYS A 40 2.11 -28.29 -5.52
C LYS A 40 2.47 -28.48 -6.99
N GLU A 41 1.48 -28.57 -7.87
CA GLU A 41 1.68 -28.59 -9.32
C GLU A 41 2.11 -27.24 -9.86
N GLY A 42 1.82 -26.18 -9.10
CA GLY A 42 2.16 -24.80 -9.40
C GLY A 42 1.07 -24.08 -10.18
N ILE A 43 1.04 -22.77 -9.97
CA ILE A 43 0.11 -21.83 -10.60
C ILE A 43 0.88 -21.02 -11.62
N ASP A 44 0.44 -21.02 -12.87
CA ASP A 44 1.03 -20.18 -13.92
C ASP A 44 0.71 -18.72 -13.67
N ILE A 45 1.75 -17.88 -13.60
CA ILE A 45 1.64 -16.46 -13.32
C ILE A 45 2.37 -15.68 -14.40
N ASP A 46 1.60 -14.97 -15.22
CA ASP A 46 2.16 -13.98 -16.15
C ASP A 46 2.13 -12.59 -15.48
N ARG A 47 3.21 -11.83 -15.64
CA ARG A 47 3.27 -10.42 -15.21
C ARG A 47 2.38 -9.54 -16.07
N VAL A 48 2.15 -9.92 -17.33
CA VAL A 48 1.33 -9.19 -18.29
C VAL A 48 -0.13 -9.64 -18.15
N LEU A 49 -1.01 -8.71 -17.81
CA LEU A 49 -2.46 -8.97 -17.76
C LEU A 49 -3.01 -9.17 -19.17
N PHE A 50 -2.73 -8.24 -20.07
CA PHE A 50 -3.03 -8.37 -21.50
C PHE A 50 -2.22 -7.38 -22.33
N THR A 51 -2.10 -7.68 -23.64
CA THR A 51 -1.52 -6.76 -24.63
C THR A 51 -2.65 -6.14 -25.43
N VAL A 52 -2.63 -4.82 -25.59
CA VAL A 52 -3.69 -4.10 -26.34
C VAL A 52 -3.62 -4.52 -27.81
N PRO A 53 -4.71 -5.08 -28.37
CA PRO A 53 -4.73 -5.54 -29.75
C PRO A 53 -4.31 -4.43 -30.75
N GLY A 54 -3.44 -4.77 -31.70
CA GLY A 54 -2.95 -3.83 -32.71
C GLY A 54 -1.83 -2.90 -32.24
N THR A 55 -1.34 -3.06 -31.00
CA THR A 55 -0.23 -2.29 -30.44
C THR A 55 0.73 -3.22 -29.70
N ASN A 56 1.96 -2.71 -29.41
CA ASN A 56 2.89 -3.40 -28.50
C ASN A 56 2.71 -2.98 -27.04
N PHE A 57 1.61 -2.31 -26.69
CA PHE A 57 1.36 -1.80 -25.35
C PHE A 57 0.87 -2.92 -24.44
N LYS A 58 1.67 -3.24 -23.41
CA LYS A 58 1.38 -4.28 -22.42
C LYS A 58 0.85 -3.65 -21.14
N ILE A 59 -0.25 -4.17 -20.63
CA ILE A 59 -0.80 -3.81 -19.32
C ILE A 59 -0.36 -4.90 -18.33
N TYR A 60 0.30 -4.47 -17.26
CA TYR A 60 0.84 -5.34 -16.23
C TYR A 60 -0.13 -5.44 -15.05
N TRP A 61 -0.20 -6.62 -14.44
CA TRP A 61 -1.00 -6.86 -13.22
C TRP A 61 -0.69 -5.86 -12.12
N TYR A 62 0.58 -5.51 -11.94
CA TYR A 62 1.00 -4.56 -10.91
C TYR A 62 0.31 -3.21 -11.06
N GLY A 63 0.36 -2.61 -12.24
CA GLY A 63 -0.32 -1.33 -12.51
C GLY A 63 -1.83 -1.42 -12.43
N PHE A 64 -2.42 -2.52 -12.90
CA PHE A 64 -3.86 -2.77 -12.83
C PHE A 64 -4.33 -2.86 -11.36
N LEU A 65 -3.65 -3.63 -10.51
CA LEU A 65 -4.01 -3.79 -9.10
C LEU A 65 -3.86 -2.49 -8.31
N ILE A 66 -2.80 -1.70 -8.57
CA ILE A 66 -2.68 -0.37 -7.98
C ILE A 66 -3.87 0.51 -8.38
N THR A 67 -4.25 0.52 -9.65
CA THR A 67 -5.38 1.31 -10.14
C THR A 67 -6.70 0.90 -9.46
N ILE A 68 -6.97 -0.41 -9.36
CA ILE A 68 -8.14 -0.93 -8.64
C ILE A 68 -8.08 -0.54 -7.15
N GLY A 69 -6.91 -0.66 -6.53
CA GLY A 69 -6.71 -0.24 -5.14
C GLY A 69 -7.03 1.23 -4.90
N ILE A 70 -6.57 2.12 -5.78
CA ILE A 70 -6.87 3.56 -5.74
C ILE A 70 -8.37 3.81 -5.92
N LEU A 71 -9.01 3.19 -6.92
CA LEU A 71 -10.44 3.36 -7.18
C LEU A 71 -11.30 2.93 -5.98
N LEU A 72 -11.02 1.76 -5.41
CA LEU A 72 -11.75 1.26 -4.24
C LEU A 72 -11.50 2.14 -3.01
N ALA A 73 -10.27 2.61 -2.80
CA ALA A 73 -9.93 3.55 -1.74
C ALA A 73 -10.69 4.88 -1.90
N MET A 74 -10.78 5.42 -3.12
CA MET A 74 -11.54 6.64 -3.42
C MET A 74 -13.04 6.44 -3.17
N ILE A 75 -13.63 5.35 -3.68
CA ILE A 75 -15.06 5.04 -3.46
C ILE A 75 -15.36 4.94 -1.97
N TYR A 76 -14.51 4.26 -1.21
CA TYR A 76 -14.65 4.17 0.24
C TYR A 76 -14.50 5.54 0.90
N GLY A 77 -13.47 6.29 0.57
CA GLY A 77 -13.20 7.61 1.14
C GLY A 77 -14.36 8.57 0.94
N PHE A 78 -14.84 8.74 -0.29
CA PHE A 78 -15.97 9.63 -0.59
C PHE A 78 -17.25 9.24 0.16
N ARG A 79 -17.53 7.94 0.31
CA ARG A 79 -18.67 7.48 1.10
C ARG A 79 -18.52 7.76 2.60
N ARG A 80 -17.28 7.86 3.11
CA ARG A 80 -16.99 8.05 4.54
C ARG A 80 -16.75 9.50 4.95
N MET A 81 -16.45 10.40 4.03
CA MET A 81 -16.15 11.80 4.33
C MET A 81 -17.23 12.47 5.19
N LYS A 82 -18.51 12.27 4.85
CA LYS A 82 -19.63 12.81 5.62
C LYS A 82 -19.67 12.31 7.07
N THR A 83 -19.19 11.09 7.33
CA THR A 83 -19.16 10.50 8.69
C THR A 83 -18.21 11.26 9.63
N VAL A 84 -17.21 11.95 9.07
CA VAL A 84 -16.24 12.77 9.82
C VAL A 84 -16.50 14.27 9.67
N GLY A 85 -17.60 14.66 9.02
CA GLY A 85 -17.99 16.06 8.83
C GLY A 85 -17.30 16.75 7.65
N ILE A 86 -16.72 15.99 6.73
CA ILE A 86 -16.02 16.51 5.55
C ILE A 86 -17.00 16.57 4.37
N ASP A 87 -17.06 17.74 3.74
CA ASP A 87 -17.74 17.95 2.46
C ASP A 87 -16.95 17.26 1.34
N PRO A 88 -17.57 16.29 0.60
CA PRO A 88 -16.88 15.54 -0.43
C PRO A 88 -16.36 16.38 -1.60
N ASP A 89 -17.07 17.46 -2.02
CA ASP A 89 -16.63 18.29 -3.14
C ASP A 89 -15.37 19.08 -2.77
N ARG A 90 -15.35 19.65 -1.57
CA ARG A 90 -14.17 20.36 -1.05
C ARG A 90 -12.98 19.41 -0.85
N ALA A 91 -13.24 18.19 -0.40
CA ALA A 91 -12.23 17.18 -0.21
C ALA A 91 -11.65 16.68 -1.55
N THR A 92 -12.49 16.61 -2.60
CA THR A 92 -12.04 16.23 -3.94
C THR A 92 -10.92 17.13 -4.44
N ASP A 93 -11.04 18.45 -4.27
CA ASP A 93 -9.98 19.38 -4.64
C ASP A 93 -8.67 19.09 -3.89
N SER A 94 -8.77 18.82 -2.58
CA SER A 94 -7.60 18.50 -1.75
C SER A 94 -6.96 17.16 -2.16
N VAL A 95 -7.76 16.14 -2.49
CA VAL A 95 -7.28 14.82 -2.95
C VAL A 95 -6.62 14.94 -4.32
N ILE A 96 -7.25 15.61 -5.27
CA ILE A 96 -6.68 15.83 -6.63
C ILE A 96 -5.38 16.63 -6.52
N GLY A 97 -5.38 17.72 -5.77
CA GLY A 97 -4.17 18.49 -5.54
C GLY A 97 -3.07 17.69 -4.86
N GLY A 98 -3.43 16.84 -3.90
CA GLY A 98 -2.51 15.91 -3.26
C GLY A 98 -1.90 14.90 -4.23
N LEU A 99 -2.70 14.34 -5.16
CA LEU A 99 -2.21 13.44 -6.20
C LEU A 99 -1.24 14.13 -7.16
N ILE A 100 -1.58 15.35 -7.59
CA ILE A 100 -0.69 16.17 -8.42
C ILE A 100 0.61 16.47 -7.66
N GLY A 101 0.48 16.91 -6.41
CA GLY A 101 1.62 17.17 -5.51
C GLY A 101 2.49 15.93 -5.30
N ALA A 102 1.88 14.73 -5.23
CA ALA A 102 2.62 13.48 -5.11
C ALA A 102 3.50 13.20 -6.33
N ILE A 103 2.96 13.38 -7.55
CA ILE A 103 3.71 13.13 -8.79
C ILE A 103 4.90 14.11 -8.89
N PHE A 104 4.66 15.40 -8.72
CA PHE A 104 5.71 16.40 -8.77
C PHE A 104 6.73 16.24 -7.64
N GLY A 105 6.28 15.97 -6.42
CA GLY A 105 7.15 15.74 -5.27
C GLY A 105 8.02 14.50 -5.43
N ALA A 106 7.47 13.40 -5.93
CA ALA A 106 8.20 12.16 -6.19
C ALA A 106 9.33 12.38 -7.19
N ARG A 107 9.06 13.14 -8.26
CA ARG A 107 10.04 13.44 -9.30
C ARG A 107 11.09 14.42 -8.81
N PHE A 108 10.68 15.48 -8.15
CA PHE A 108 11.58 16.49 -7.59
C PHE A 108 12.57 15.90 -6.58
N TYR A 109 12.07 15.04 -5.68
CA TYR A 109 12.92 14.35 -4.70
C TYR A 109 13.91 13.43 -5.41
N TYR A 110 13.44 12.66 -6.39
CA TYR A 110 14.32 11.78 -7.14
C TYR A 110 15.47 12.53 -7.82
N ILE A 111 15.20 13.65 -8.50
CA ILE A 111 16.21 14.45 -9.19
C ILE A 111 17.24 15.05 -8.20
N ILE A 112 16.79 15.52 -7.04
CA ILE A 112 17.69 16.11 -6.04
C ILE A 112 18.65 15.06 -5.46
N PHE A 113 18.16 13.87 -5.19
CA PHE A 113 18.92 12.81 -4.50
C PHE A 113 19.55 11.78 -5.45
N ASN A 114 19.31 11.89 -6.76
CA ASN A 114 19.97 11.03 -7.72
C ASN A 114 21.38 11.55 -8.01
N THR A 115 22.38 10.77 -7.63
CA THR A 115 23.81 11.10 -7.79
C THR A 115 24.32 10.93 -9.23
N GLU A 116 23.56 10.35 -10.13
CA GLU A 116 23.96 10.08 -11.53
C GLU A 116 23.82 11.29 -12.47
N GLY A 117 23.52 12.48 -11.93
CA GLY A 117 23.59 13.72 -12.70
C GLY A 117 22.47 13.94 -13.71
N MET A 118 21.24 13.60 -13.34
CA MET A 118 20.05 13.83 -14.17
C MET A 118 19.83 15.32 -14.49
N LYS A 119 19.60 15.65 -15.75
CA LYS A 119 19.34 17.02 -16.17
C LYS A 119 17.91 17.42 -15.83
N PHE A 120 17.73 18.68 -15.43
CA PHE A 120 16.37 19.20 -15.13
C PHE A 120 15.41 19.10 -16.33
N SER A 121 15.94 19.02 -17.56
CA SER A 121 15.14 18.76 -18.78
C SER A 121 14.42 17.41 -18.77
N GLU A 122 14.92 16.43 -18.00
CA GLU A 122 14.36 15.09 -17.89
C GLU A 122 13.27 15.00 -16.81
N PHE A 123 12.91 16.14 -16.21
CA PHE A 123 11.87 16.19 -15.14
C PHE A 123 10.54 15.58 -15.58
N PHE A 124 10.14 15.79 -16.83
CA PHE A 124 8.87 15.30 -17.37
C PHE A 124 8.93 13.89 -17.95
N ASP A 125 10.11 13.29 -18.00
CA ASP A 125 10.25 11.93 -18.48
C ASP A 125 10.02 10.92 -17.36
N ILE A 126 8.73 10.59 -17.17
CA ILE A 126 8.25 9.70 -16.11
C ILE A 126 8.27 8.23 -16.57
N ARG A 127 8.41 7.96 -17.87
CA ARG A 127 8.26 6.61 -18.44
C ARG A 127 9.41 5.69 -18.06
N ASP A 128 10.61 6.23 -17.89
CA ASP A 128 11.81 5.48 -17.56
C ASP A 128 11.98 5.27 -16.03
N GLY A 129 10.93 5.53 -15.25
CA GLY A 129 10.97 5.40 -13.79
C GLY A 129 11.41 6.69 -13.08
N GLY A 130 12.11 6.57 -11.96
CA GLY A 130 12.65 7.73 -11.23
C GLY A 130 11.60 8.51 -10.45
N LEU A 131 10.74 7.79 -9.73
CA LEU A 131 9.75 8.34 -8.79
C LEU A 131 10.09 7.91 -7.36
N ALA A 132 10.49 8.85 -6.51
CA ALA A 132 10.81 8.57 -5.12
C ALA A 132 9.56 8.62 -4.24
N ILE A 133 9.26 7.53 -3.54
CA ILE A 133 8.07 7.40 -2.68
C ILE A 133 8.02 8.48 -1.61
N TYR A 134 9.15 8.80 -0.98
CA TYR A 134 9.23 9.84 0.05
C TYR A 134 8.88 11.22 -0.48
N GLY A 135 9.38 11.56 -1.68
CA GLY A 135 9.04 12.82 -2.34
C GLY A 135 7.55 12.90 -2.67
N GLY A 136 6.97 11.79 -3.12
CA GLY A 136 5.53 11.69 -3.38
C GLY A 136 4.69 11.94 -2.11
N LEU A 137 5.07 11.32 -1.00
CA LEU A 137 4.38 11.52 0.28
C LEU A 137 4.46 12.97 0.76
N ILE A 138 5.64 13.58 0.72
CA ILE A 138 5.86 14.97 1.11
C ILE A 138 5.05 15.91 0.21
N GLY A 139 5.11 15.74 -1.11
CA GLY A 139 4.37 16.55 -2.07
C GLY A 139 2.85 16.44 -1.89
N ALA A 140 2.34 15.23 -1.67
CA ALA A 140 0.92 15.00 -1.37
C ALA A 140 0.45 15.75 -0.12
N ILE A 141 1.22 15.66 0.96
CA ILE A 141 0.89 16.31 2.25
C ILE A 141 0.94 17.83 2.11
N ILE A 142 1.96 18.38 1.45
CA ILE A 142 2.11 19.82 1.28
C ILE A 142 0.98 20.37 0.42
N VAL A 143 0.80 19.90 -0.80
CA VAL A 143 -0.17 20.45 -1.74
C VAL A 143 -1.60 20.15 -1.29
N GLY A 144 -1.89 18.91 -0.93
CA GLY A 144 -3.21 18.52 -0.41
C GLY A 144 -3.56 19.26 0.89
N GLY A 145 -2.59 19.42 1.80
CA GLY A 145 -2.76 20.17 3.05
C GLY A 145 -3.02 21.66 2.84
N ILE A 146 -2.32 22.30 1.89
CA ILE A 146 -2.56 23.71 1.53
C ILE A 146 -3.98 23.88 0.99
N ILE A 147 -4.40 22.99 0.06
CA ILE A 147 -5.76 23.04 -0.52
C ILE A 147 -6.82 22.76 0.54
N ALA A 148 -6.61 21.78 1.42
CA ALA A 148 -7.50 21.50 2.54
C ALA A 148 -7.70 22.76 3.41
N LYS A 149 -6.60 23.48 3.73
CA LYS A 149 -6.66 24.73 4.49
C LYS A 149 -7.43 25.82 3.75
N VAL A 150 -7.18 26.04 2.45
CA VAL A 150 -7.89 27.01 1.61
C VAL A 150 -9.39 26.68 1.55
N ARG A 151 -9.73 25.38 1.42
CA ARG A 151 -11.12 24.90 1.40
C ARG A 151 -11.77 24.83 2.78
N LYS A 152 -11.07 25.28 3.85
CA LYS A 152 -11.54 25.26 5.24
C LYS A 152 -11.89 23.87 5.76
N LEU A 153 -11.16 22.85 5.31
CA LEU A 153 -11.26 21.49 5.83
C LEU A 153 -10.35 21.32 7.04
N LYS A 154 -10.77 20.52 8.01
CA LYS A 154 -9.90 20.11 9.11
C LYS A 154 -9.03 18.94 8.62
N LEU A 155 -7.74 19.21 8.42
CA LEU A 155 -6.80 18.22 7.87
C LEU A 155 -6.76 16.92 8.69
N THR A 156 -6.81 17.01 10.01
CA THR A 156 -6.80 15.83 10.89
C THR A 156 -8.04 14.96 10.71
N ALA A 157 -9.23 15.55 10.50
CA ALA A 157 -10.45 14.81 10.19
C ALA A 157 -10.39 14.18 8.78
N LEU A 158 -9.77 14.84 7.82
CA LEU A 158 -9.54 14.29 6.48
C LEU A 158 -8.58 13.08 6.54
N LEU A 159 -7.51 13.18 7.32
CA LEU A 159 -6.55 12.09 7.53
C LEU A 159 -7.20 10.85 8.16
N ASP A 160 -8.23 11.01 9.01
CA ASP A 160 -8.97 9.89 9.58
C ASP A 160 -9.75 9.09 8.52
N VAL A 161 -10.17 9.72 7.42
CA VAL A 161 -10.77 9.03 6.26
C VAL A 161 -9.71 8.42 5.36
N VAL A 162 -8.60 9.12 5.17
CA VAL A 162 -7.50 8.68 4.31
C VAL A 162 -6.79 7.44 4.87
N ALA A 163 -6.72 7.31 6.20
CA ALA A 163 -6.05 6.19 6.86
C ALA A 163 -6.60 4.80 6.44
N PRO A 164 -7.91 4.51 6.52
CA PRO A 164 -8.45 3.26 5.98
C PRO A 164 -8.28 3.11 4.46
N CYS A 165 -8.28 4.22 3.71
CA CYS A 165 -8.03 4.22 2.26
C CYS A 165 -6.64 3.71 1.93
N PHE A 166 -5.61 4.11 2.69
CA PHE A 166 -4.27 3.58 2.53
C PHE A 166 -4.22 2.07 2.76
N LEU A 167 -4.91 1.54 3.77
CA LEU A 167 -4.93 0.10 4.03
C LEU A 167 -5.60 -0.69 2.89
N ILE A 168 -6.64 -0.15 2.24
CA ILE A 168 -7.25 -0.76 1.05
C ILE A 168 -6.21 -0.81 -0.08
N GLY A 169 -5.59 0.32 -0.40
CA GLY A 169 -4.59 0.41 -1.46
C GLY A 169 -3.40 -0.50 -1.21
N GLN A 170 -2.88 -0.54 0.03
CA GLN A 170 -1.79 -1.41 0.44
C GLN A 170 -2.17 -2.89 0.35
N CYS A 171 -3.35 -3.27 0.86
CA CYS A 171 -3.84 -4.64 0.82
C CYS A 171 -3.87 -5.20 -0.61
N ILE A 172 -4.43 -4.43 -1.55
CA ILE A 172 -4.56 -4.83 -2.95
C ILE A 172 -3.22 -4.72 -3.68
N GLY A 173 -2.46 -3.65 -3.45
CA GLY A 173 -1.18 -3.40 -4.10
C GLY A 173 -0.13 -4.48 -3.82
N ARG A 174 -0.19 -5.13 -2.63
CA ARG A 174 0.73 -6.26 -2.30
C ARG A 174 0.57 -7.48 -3.21
N TRP A 175 -0.57 -7.68 -3.80
CA TRP A 175 -0.73 -8.73 -4.82
C TRP A 175 0.05 -8.44 -6.10
N GLY A 176 0.36 -7.18 -6.38
CA GLY A 176 1.29 -6.82 -7.45
C GLY A 176 2.69 -7.42 -7.26
N ASN A 177 3.19 -7.45 -6.00
CA ASN A 177 4.45 -8.11 -5.68
C ASN A 177 4.39 -9.64 -5.94
N PHE A 178 3.23 -10.27 -5.73
CA PHE A 178 3.04 -11.68 -6.08
C PHE A 178 3.20 -11.93 -7.59
N PHE A 179 2.54 -11.13 -8.43
CA PHE A 179 2.67 -11.26 -9.88
C PHE A 179 4.08 -10.95 -10.38
N ASN A 180 4.77 -10.01 -9.73
CA ASN A 180 6.18 -9.71 -10.01
C ASN A 180 7.15 -10.72 -9.38
N GLN A 181 6.68 -11.55 -8.44
CA GLN A 181 7.48 -12.50 -7.67
C GLN A 181 8.66 -11.83 -6.93
N GLU A 182 8.37 -10.70 -6.30
CA GLU A 182 9.33 -9.86 -5.58
C GLU A 182 8.91 -9.64 -4.12
N ALA A 183 9.75 -8.97 -3.30
CA ALA A 183 9.46 -8.62 -1.92
C ALA A 183 9.15 -9.85 -1.03
N PHE A 184 9.92 -10.89 -1.18
CA PHE A 184 9.81 -12.13 -0.42
C PHE A 184 10.71 -12.14 0.84
N GLY A 185 10.51 -13.15 1.68
CA GLY A 185 11.28 -13.33 2.91
C GLY A 185 12.28 -14.47 2.85
N ALA A 186 12.86 -14.81 4.00
CA ALA A 186 13.78 -15.95 4.17
C ALA A 186 13.08 -17.28 3.91
N ASN A 187 13.85 -18.38 3.94
CA ASN A 187 13.30 -19.72 3.77
C ASN A 187 12.33 -20.11 4.88
N THR A 188 11.31 -20.91 4.52
CA THR A 188 10.27 -21.34 5.44
C THR A 188 9.80 -22.75 5.17
N LYS A 189 9.41 -23.45 6.24
CA LYS A 189 8.74 -24.76 6.18
C LYS A 189 7.21 -24.65 6.32
N LEU A 190 6.68 -23.42 6.38
CA LEU A 190 5.25 -23.21 6.52
C LEU A 190 4.49 -23.69 5.27
N PRO A 191 3.21 -24.11 5.42
CA PRO A 191 2.43 -24.65 4.30
C PRO A 191 2.34 -23.71 3.09
N TRP A 192 2.31 -22.41 3.32
CA TRP A 192 2.21 -21.37 2.28
C TRP A 192 3.56 -20.83 1.80
N GLY A 193 4.68 -21.50 2.14
CA GLY A 193 5.98 -21.18 1.56
C GLY A 193 5.95 -21.37 0.05
N MET A 194 6.43 -20.37 -0.70
CA MET A 194 6.41 -20.36 -2.17
C MET A 194 7.81 -20.50 -2.76
N ILE A 195 7.89 -21.04 -3.97
CA ILE A 195 9.12 -21.10 -4.78
C ILE A 195 8.77 -20.89 -6.26
N SER A 196 9.64 -20.22 -6.99
CA SER A 196 9.51 -20.00 -8.43
C SER A 196 10.87 -19.84 -9.09
N ASN A 197 10.92 -19.92 -10.42
CA ASN A 197 12.16 -19.69 -11.15
C ASN A 197 12.71 -18.26 -10.90
N THR A 198 11.85 -17.25 -10.91
CA THR A 198 12.25 -15.85 -10.66
C THR A 198 12.89 -15.68 -9.29
N THR A 199 12.29 -16.28 -8.24
CA THR A 199 12.84 -16.17 -6.86
C THR A 199 14.13 -16.97 -6.73
N MET A 200 14.22 -18.14 -7.37
CA MET A 200 15.44 -18.94 -7.42
C MET A 200 16.59 -18.19 -8.08
N GLU A 201 16.36 -17.61 -9.26
CA GLU A 201 17.37 -16.83 -9.98
C GLU A 201 17.80 -15.59 -9.20
N TYR A 202 16.85 -14.85 -8.63
CA TYR A 202 17.18 -13.69 -7.80
C TYR A 202 18.07 -14.05 -6.62
N ILE A 203 17.70 -15.08 -5.84
CA ILE A 203 18.48 -15.52 -4.68
C ILE A 203 19.86 -16.04 -5.13
N SER A 204 19.94 -16.77 -6.23
CA SER A 204 21.20 -17.28 -6.74
C SER A 204 22.18 -16.17 -7.17
N ASN A 205 21.65 -15.13 -7.82
CA ASN A 205 22.43 -14.00 -8.31
C ASN A 205 22.87 -13.04 -7.20
N HIS A 206 22.13 -12.97 -6.08
CA HIS A 206 22.37 -12.06 -4.96
C HIS A 206 22.72 -12.81 -3.67
N TYR A 207 23.24 -14.04 -3.79
CA TYR A 207 23.48 -14.92 -2.63
C TYR A 207 24.38 -14.28 -1.55
N ASP A 208 25.45 -13.62 -1.95
CA ASP A 208 26.39 -12.96 -1.03
C ASP A 208 25.76 -11.71 -0.41
N GLU A 209 24.99 -10.92 -1.16
CA GLU A 209 24.29 -9.74 -0.69
C GLU A 209 23.20 -10.12 0.34
N LEU A 210 22.57 -11.30 0.18
CA LEU A 210 21.60 -11.87 1.10
C LEU A 210 22.26 -12.54 2.33
N GLY A 211 23.56 -12.36 2.48
CA GLY A 211 24.35 -12.88 3.62
C GLY A 211 24.57 -14.38 3.59
N GLY A 212 24.42 -15.05 2.43
CA GLY A 212 24.70 -16.47 2.27
C GLY A 212 23.78 -17.42 3.06
N LYS A 213 22.62 -16.93 3.55
CA LYS A 213 21.75 -17.68 4.46
C LYS A 213 20.45 -18.18 3.84
N VAL A 214 20.13 -17.71 2.65
CA VAL A 214 18.87 -18.04 1.97
C VAL A 214 19.16 -19.04 0.85
N SER A 215 18.55 -20.21 0.93
CA SER A 215 18.66 -21.24 -0.11
C SER A 215 17.71 -20.90 -1.27
N ALA A 216 18.21 -20.93 -2.50
CA ALA A 216 17.45 -20.66 -3.70
C ALA A 216 16.45 -21.79 -4.05
N LEU A 217 16.63 -22.98 -3.49
CA LEU A 217 15.82 -24.17 -3.76
C LEU A 217 14.82 -24.50 -2.66
N ASP A 218 14.85 -23.77 -1.57
CA ASP A 218 13.89 -23.93 -0.48
C ASP A 218 12.76 -22.90 -0.58
N PRO A 219 11.52 -23.26 -0.18
CA PRO A 219 10.41 -22.32 -0.14
C PRO A 219 10.71 -21.11 0.74
N ILE A 220 10.22 -19.96 0.31
CA ILE A 220 10.42 -18.66 0.97
C ILE A 220 9.11 -18.10 1.53
N HIS A 221 9.20 -17.21 2.51
CA HIS A 221 8.05 -16.52 3.08
C HIS A 221 7.38 -15.59 2.05
N PRO A 222 6.06 -15.73 1.77
CA PRO A 222 5.30 -14.81 0.92
C PRO A 222 4.93 -13.54 1.72
N CYS A 223 5.90 -12.63 1.90
CA CYS A 223 5.71 -11.42 2.70
C CYS A 223 4.57 -10.54 2.16
N PHE A 224 4.31 -10.56 0.84
CA PHE A 224 3.18 -9.87 0.23
C PHE A 224 1.84 -10.31 0.84
N LEU A 225 1.67 -11.61 1.09
CA LEU A 225 0.44 -12.17 1.68
C LEU A 225 0.28 -11.72 3.12
N TYR A 226 1.36 -11.74 3.90
CA TYR A 226 1.32 -11.28 5.29
C TYR A 226 0.96 -9.81 5.41
N GLU A 227 1.57 -8.96 4.58
CA GLU A 227 1.25 -7.54 4.55
C GLU A 227 -0.18 -7.28 4.06
N SER A 228 -0.66 -8.02 3.05
CA SER A 228 -2.03 -7.90 2.55
C SER A 228 -3.06 -8.25 3.62
N ILE A 229 -2.90 -9.39 4.31
CA ILE A 229 -3.79 -9.82 5.40
C ILE A 229 -3.73 -8.82 6.56
N TRP A 230 -2.54 -8.35 6.94
CA TRP A 230 -2.37 -7.37 8.00
C TRP A 230 -3.09 -6.05 7.70
N CYS A 231 -2.95 -5.56 6.46
CA CYS A 231 -3.66 -4.36 6.01
C CYS A 231 -5.17 -4.56 5.97
N LEU A 232 -5.66 -5.73 5.55
CA LEU A 232 -7.09 -6.05 5.54
C LEU A 232 -7.68 -6.04 6.95
N ILE A 233 -7.01 -6.67 7.91
CA ILE A 233 -7.43 -6.69 9.32
C ILE A 233 -7.44 -5.26 9.88
N GLY A 234 -6.39 -4.49 9.63
CA GLY A 234 -6.31 -3.08 10.03
C GLY A 234 -7.44 -2.24 9.43
N PHE A 235 -7.73 -2.43 8.14
CA PHE A 235 -8.86 -1.77 7.49
C PHE A 235 -10.19 -2.07 8.19
N ILE A 236 -10.47 -3.33 8.50
CA ILE A 236 -11.70 -3.74 9.19
C ILE A 236 -11.80 -3.06 10.56
N ILE A 237 -10.71 -3.10 11.34
CA ILE A 237 -10.66 -2.45 12.67
C ILE A 237 -10.92 -0.95 12.55
N LEU A 238 -10.20 -0.24 11.69
CA LEU A 238 -10.32 1.21 11.54
C LEU A 238 -11.66 1.63 10.95
N HIS A 239 -12.23 0.81 10.04
CA HIS A 239 -13.55 1.04 9.48
C HIS A 239 -14.63 1.14 10.55
N PHE A 240 -14.65 0.18 11.48
CA PHE A 240 -15.62 0.20 12.59
C PHE A 240 -15.27 1.25 13.64
N TYR A 241 -13.99 1.47 13.89
CA TYR A 241 -13.55 2.43 14.90
C TYR A 241 -13.78 3.89 14.50
N LEU A 242 -13.82 4.22 13.20
CA LEU A 242 -13.94 5.60 12.69
C LEU A 242 -15.05 6.42 13.34
N LYS A 243 -16.19 5.79 13.66
CA LYS A 243 -17.32 6.43 14.32
C LYS A 243 -17.12 6.62 15.84
N HIS A 244 -16.16 5.95 16.44
CA HIS A 244 -15.92 5.93 17.88
C HIS A 244 -14.69 6.78 18.29
N ARG A 245 -14.06 7.45 17.32
CA ARG A 245 -12.88 8.30 17.59
C ARG A 245 -13.20 9.38 18.63
N LYS A 246 -12.22 9.71 19.44
CA LYS A 246 -12.32 10.70 20.53
C LYS A 246 -11.81 12.08 20.12
N PHE A 247 -10.94 12.15 19.13
CA PHE A 247 -10.42 13.37 18.54
C PHE A 247 -10.15 13.17 17.05
N ASP A 248 -10.12 14.27 16.28
CA ASP A 248 -9.81 14.21 14.87
C ASP A 248 -8.30 13.99 14.66
N GLY A 249 -7.96 12.97 13.91
CA GLY A 249 -6.59 12.45 13.71
C GLY A 249 -6.31 11.16 14.47
N GLU A 250 -7.23 10.68 15.31
CA GLU A 250 -7.05 9.46 16.10
C GLU A 250 -6.93 8.22 15.22
N VAL A 251 -7.80 8.10 14.20
CA VAL A 251 -7.79 6.95 13.29
C VAL A 251 -6.52 6.92 12.45
N PHE A 252 -6.01 8.10 12.06
CA PHE A 252 -4.73 8.20 11.36
C PHE A 252 -3.56 7.77 12.25
N LEU A 253 -3.53 8.16 13.52
CA LEU A 253 -2.51 7.68 14.46
C LEU A 253 -2.62 6.16 14.69
N MET A 254 -3.84 5.62 14.79
CA MET A 254 -4.04 4.17 14.87
C MET A 254 -3.52 3.45 13.62
N TYR A 255 -3.76 4.01 12.43
CA TYR A 255 -3.19 3.50 11.18
C TYR A 255 -1.67 3.48 11.22
N THR A 256 -1.05 4.59 11.65
CA THR A 256 0.42 4.72 11.74
C THR A 256 0.99 3.66 12.68
N GLY A 257 0.38 3.47 13.84
CA GLY A 257 0.77 2.43 14.80
C GLY A 257 0.55 1.02 14.25
N TRP A 258 -0.60 0.74 13.66
CA TRP A 258 -0.95 -0.56 13.10
C TRP A 258 -0.02 -0.97 11.95
N TYR A 259 0.14 -0.08 10.98
CA TYR A 259 1.02 -0.34 9.84
C TYR A 259 2.49 -0.45 10.26
N GLY A 260 2.93 0.43 11.16
CA GLY A 260 4.27 0.35 11.74
C GLY A 260 4.53 -0.99 12.46
N LEU A 261 3.56 -1.47 13.24
CA LEU A 261 3.67 -2.76 13.93
C LEU A 261 3.82 -3.93 12.94
N GLY A 262 2.96 -3.99 11.92
CA GLY A 262 3.05 -5.01 10.88
C GLY A 262 4.39 -4.95 10.13
N ARG A 263 4.80 -3.73 9.76
CA ARG A 263 6.08 -3.52 9.06
C ARG A 263 7.28 -3.93 9.92
N PHE A 264 7.25 -3.67 11.20
CA PHE A 264 8.31 -4.06 12.14
C PHE A 264 8.55 -5.58 12.14
N PHE A 265 7.47 -6.38 12.21
CA PHE A 265 7.57 -7.83 12.22
C PHE A 265 7.89 -8.41 10.84
N ILE A 266 7.21 -7.94 9.80
CA ILE A 266 7.38 -8.50 8.44
C ILE A 266 8.76 -8.15 7.88
N GLU A 267 9.30 -6.95 8.18
CA GLU A 267 10.67 -6.59 7.81
C GLU A 267 11.70 -7.54 8.43
N GLY A 268 11.41 -8.10 9.60
CA GLY A 268 12.23 -9.13 10.22
C GLY A 268 12.39 -10.41 9.38
N LEU A 269 11.42 -10.70 8.51
CA LEU A 269 11.43 -11.86 7.62
C LEU A 269 12.07 -11.55 6.26
N ARG A 270 12.14 -10.27 5.86
CA ARG A 270 12.64 -9.87 4.53
C ARG A 270 14.14 -10.01 4.42
N THR A 271 14.59 -10.31 3.22
CA THR A 271 16.00 -10.53 2.89
C THR A 271 16.67 -9.28 2.28
N ASP A 272 15.87 -8.37 1.71
CA ASP A 272 16.29 -7.16 0.98
C ASP A 272 16.26 -5.87 1.80
N SER A 273 16.48 -5.98 3.12
CA SER A 273 16.40 -4.83 4.05
C SER A 273 17.64 -3.95 4.00
N LEU A 274 17.44 -2.62 4.05
CA LEU A 274 18.52 -1.66 4.25
C LEU A 274 18.98 -1.65 5.71
N TYR A 275 20.30 -1.71 5.92
CA TYR A 275 20.92 -1.71 7.26
C TYR A 275 21.65 -0.40 7.53
N LEU A 276 21.52 0.10 8.76
CA LEU A 276 22.38 1.12 9.35
C LEU A 276 23.14 0.46 10.50
N GLY A 277 24.37 0.04 10.22
CA GLY A 277 25.10 -0.86 11.12
C GLY A 277 24.38 -2.21 11.25
N ASN A 278 24.00 -2.59 12.47
CA ASN A 278 23.30 -3.86 12.75
C ASN A 278 21.77 -3.72 12.80
N ILE A 279 21.23 -2.52 12.57
CA ILE A 279 19.79 -2.25 12.70
C ILE A 279 19.19 -2.06 11.31
N ARG A 280 18.05 -2.70 11.04
CA ARG A 280 17.28 -2.47 9.83
C ARG A 280 16.58 -1.11 9.92
N VAL A 281 16.87 -0.22 8.97
CA VAL A 281 16.31 1.15 8.96
C VAL A 281 14.79 1.14 9.00
N SER A 282 14.16 0.25 8.21
CA SER A 282 12.70 0.11 8.17
C SER A 282 12.11 -0.29 9.53
N GLN A 283 12.80 -1.16 10.29
CA GLN A 283 12.35 -1.55 11.64
C GLN A 283 12.49 -0.40 12.64
N LEU A 284 13.56 0.37 12.56
CA LEU A 284 13.75 1.55 13.42
C LEU A 284 12.63 2.57 13.20
N VAL A 285 12.37 2.91 11.94
CA VAL A 285 11.29 3.84 11.57
C VAL A 285 9.92 3.30 12.01
N ALA A 286 9.66 2.02 11.74
CA ALA A 286 8.39 1.38 12.12
C ALA A 286 8.18 1.39 13.65
N GLY A 287 9.20 1.02 14.43
CA GLY A 287 9.16 1.06 15.90
C GLY A 287 8.94 2.48 16.44
N THR A 288 9.61 3.47 15.85
CA THR A 288 9.40 4.88 16.20
C THR A 288 7.97 5.34 15.90
N CYS A 289 7.41 4.96 14.76
CA CYS A 289 6.02 5.26 14.41
C CYS A 289 5.02 4.62 15.39
N VAL A 290 5.26 3.38 15.83
CA VAL A 290 4.42 2.70 16.83
C VAL A 290 4.46 3.46 18.17
N LEU A 291 5.65 3.75 18.68
CA LEU A 291 5.80 4.46 19.96
C LEU A 291 5.21 5.86 19.89
N ALA A 292 5.52 6.62 18.85
CA ALA A 292 4.98 7.97 18.66
C ALA A 292 3.44 7.96 18.57
N SER A 293 2.85 7.03 17.82
CA SER A 293 1.39 6.94 17.70
C SER A 293 0.73 6.62 19.04
N LEU A 294 1.28 5.69 19.83
CA LEU A 294 0.77 5.35 21.16
C LEU A 294 0.85 6.55 22.11
N VAL A 295 1.99 7.21 22.18
CA VAL A 295 2.18 8.39 23.03
C VAL A 295 1.21 9.50 22.62
N LEU A 296 1.11 9.81 21.33
CA LEU A 296 0.23 10.87 20.83
C LEU A 296 -1.25 10.54 21.08
N ILE A 297 -1.69 9.29 20.92
CA ILE A 297 -3.07 8.89 21.23
C ILE A 297 -3.35 9.11 22.73
N ILE A 298 -2.46 8.69 23.61
CA ILE A 298 -2.63 8.87 25.07
C ILE A 298 -2.69 10.35 25.42
N VAL A 299 -1.76 11.16 24.90
CA VAL A 299 -1.67 12.60 25.16
C VAL A 299 -2.93 13.32 24.65
N PHE A 300 -3.31 13.10 23.38
CA PHE A 300 -4.47 13.79 22.82
C PHE A 300 -5.79 13.36 23.47
N ARG A 301 -5.96 12.09 23.83
CA ARG A 301 -7.12 11.65 24.64
C ARG A 301 -7.14 12.32 26.02
N GLY A 302 -5.98 12.48 26.65
CA GLY A 302 -5.86 13.19 27.91
C GLY A 302 -6.24 14.67 27.78
N ILE A 303 -5.78 15.33 26.73
CA ILE A 303 -6.09 16.75 26.45
C ILE A 303 -7.58 16.91 26.15
N THR A 304 -8.14 16.09 25.26
CA THR A 304 -9.58 16.18 24.89
C THR A 304 -10.50 15.86 26.06
N LYS A 305 -10.12 14.92 26.95
CA LYS A 305 -10.88 14.62 28.16
C LYS A 305 -10.89 15.78 29.17
N ARG A 306 -9.81 16.57 29.23
CA ARG A 306 -9.70 17.74 30.12
C ARG A 306 -10.38 18.99 29.56
N ASN A 307 -10.54 19.06 28.24
CA ASN A 307 -11.18 20.19 27.58
C ASN A 307 -12.68 19.86 27.32
N SER A 308 -13.55 20.35 28.19
CA SER A 308 -15.01 20.17 28.07
C SER A 308 -15.60 20.76 26.79
N ASP A 309 -14.94 21.75 26.19
CA ASP A 309 -15.40 22.46 25.00
C ASP A 309 -14.92 21.82 23.69
N TYR A 310 -14.07 20.78 23.78
CA TYR A 310 -13.60 20.07 22.58
C TYR A 310 -14.76 19.39 21.87
N LYS A 311 -14.90 19.70 20.58
CA LYS A 311 -15.86 19.04 19.68
C LYS A 311 -15.12 18.41 18.49
N LEU A 312 -15.56 17.23 18.09
CA LEU A 312 -15.14 16.66 16.81
C LEU A 312 -15.55 17.58 15.66
N PHE A 313 -14.82 17.56 14.57
CA PHE A 313 -15.11 18.41 13.42
C PHE A 313 -16.53 18.23 12.91
N VAL A 314 -17.04 17.00 12.90
CA VAL A 314 -18.42 16.67 12.49
C VAL A 314 -19.48 17.40 13.33
N ASP A 315 -19.17 17.73 14.57
CA ASP A 315 -20.10 18.39 15.52
C ASP A 315 -19.98 19.92 15.48
N THR A 316 -19.04 20.48 14.70
CA THR A 316 -18.85 21.93 14.58
C THR A 316 -19.87 22.55 13.65
N GLU A 317 -20.27 23.81 13.91
CA GLU A 317 -21.18 24.56 13.05
C GLU A 317 -20.64 24.74 11.63
N LEU A 318 -19.31 24.88 11.49
CA LEU A 318 -18.65 24.97 10.18
C LEU A 318 -18.88 23.71 9.34
N SER A 319 -18.67 22.53 9.93
CA SER A 319 -18.89 21.25 9.25
C SER A 319 -20.35 21.06 8.84
N LYS A 320 -21.28 21.35 9.77
CA LYS A 320 -22.72 21.25 9.51
C LYS A 320 -23.14 22.16 8.34
N ALA A 321 -22.71 23.42 8.36
CA ALA A 321 -23.02 24.37 7.29
C ALA A 321 -22.43 23.93 5.93
N GLN A 322 -21.20 23.38 5.91
CA GLN A 322 -20.60 22.85 4.69
C GLN A 322 -21.40 21.66 4.13
N LEU A 323 -21.82 20.72 5.00
CA LEU A 323 -22.60 19.56 4.60
C LEU A 323 -24.03 19.93 4.15
N GLU A 324 -24.66 20.92 4.75
CA GLU A 324 -25.94 21.45 4.32
C GLU A 324 -25.83 22.07 2.93
N GLN A 325 -24.81 22.89 2.69
CA GLN A 325 -24.53 23.46 1.37
C GLN A 325 -24.33 22.40 0.32
N TYR A 326 -23.53 21.37 0.62
CA TYR A 326 -23.29 20.23 -0.27
C TYR A 326 -24.60 19.47 -0.59
N ASN A 327 -25.42 19.18 0.41
CA ASN A 327 -26.67 18.44 0.23
C ASN A 327 -27.70 19.25 -0.57
N SER A 328 -27.83 20.57 -0.31
CA SER A 328 -28.75 21.45 -1.06
C SER A 328 -28.35 21.56 -2.54
N TYR A 329 -27.06 21.69 -2.83
CA TYR A 329 -26.57 21.74 -4.21
C TYR A 329 -26.85 20.43 -4.96
N ASN A 330 -26.62 19.29 -4.33
CA ASN A 330 -26.93 18.00 -4.94
C ASN A 330 -28.44 17.79 -5.16
N CYS A 331 -29.29 18.22 -4.22
CA CYS A 331 -30.76 18.19 -4.44
C CYS A 331 -31.15 18.99 -5.67
N LEU A 332 -30.60 20.18 -5.86
CA LEU A 332 -30.92 21.03 -7.02
C LEU A 332 -30.47 20.41 -8.35
N LEU A 333 -29.31 19.74 -8.36
CA LEU A 333 -28.78 19.03 -9.53
C LEU A 333 -29.72 17.89 -10.00
N TYR A 334 -30.26 17.13 -9.03
CA TYR A 334 -31.14 15.99 -9.33
C TYR A 334 -32.62 16.39 -9.55
N THR A 335 -33.04 17.55 -9.08
CA THR A 335 -34.43 18.04 -9.24
C THR A 335 -34.61 19.07 -10.38
N SER A 336 -33.51 19.57 -10.94
CA SER A 336 -33.64 20.47 -12.12
C SER A 336 -34.09 19.67 -13.35
N PRO A 337 -35.13 20.15 -14.09
CA PRO A 337 -35.57 19.47 -15.31
C PRO A 337 -34.43 19.30 -16.29
N SER A 338 -34.34 18.15 -16.91
CA SER A 338 -33.30 17.88 -17.92
C SER A 338 -33.45 18.87 -19.07
N PRO A 339 -32.39 19.19 -19.84
CA PRO A 339 -32.50 20.02 -21.04
C PRO A 339 -33.57 19.52 -22.05
N ARG A 340 -33.87 18.20 -22.03
CA ARG A 340 -34.92 17.56 -22.85
C ARG A 340 -36.34 17.88 -22.38
N ASP A 341 -36.54 18.13 -21.09
CA ASP A 341 -37.85 18.44 -20.52
C ASP A 341 -38.21 19.91 -20.73
N ARG A 342 -37.23 20.81 -20.90
CA ARG A 342 -37.40 22.21 -21.22
C ARG A 342 -37.79 22.48 -22.70
N GLN A 343 -37.60 21.48 -23.57
CA GLN A 343 -37.99 21.60 -24.99
C GLN A 343 -39.44 21.14 -25.26
N LYS A 344 -40.14 20.63 -24.25
CA LYS A 344 -41.52 20.14 -24.35
C LYS A 344 -42.56 21.05 -23.66
N SER A 345 -42.14 22.14 -23.05
CA SER A 345 -42.99 23.23 -22.55
C SER A 345 -42.84 24.46 -23.43
#